data_1b54ea8b43f8a610d0522660738fbaff
#
_entry.id   1b54ea8b43f8a610d0522660738fbaff
#
_cell.length_a   1.000
_cell.length_b   1.000
_cell.length_c   1.000
_cell.angle_alpha   90.00
_cell.angle_beta   90.00
_cell.angle_gamma   90.00
#
_symmetry.space_group_name_H-M   'P 1'
#
loop_
_entity.id
_entity.type
_entity.pdbx_description
1 polymer ?
#
loop_
_entity_poly.entity_id
_entity_poly.type
_entity_poly.pdbx_seq_one_letter_code
_entity_poly.pdbx_strand_id
1 'polypeptide(L)'
;MKRVLCAGLLGVSTLVGASGLARAQETRTPSDQPPTLRVMLHCDQCDLASLKTNIGFADFVADAETAEVDVTVTSPAAAGTEWRLAFAGRGRFAGRDRAFTFSAAGAAAIDETRRELARWLKIGLAEYAIDTGAGPQLDVKFNRPSTATSTPSANRDRWNYWVFRVGLDAFGNGEQSTVSRSYFVNTSANRTTENWKIRIGGYRSLNWNSFDLGDGEKIESDVSDWSADTLIVKSLTGHLSAALTASVTGSTFSNEERVGQLAPGIEYDLFPYSESTKRSLTIQYTVGPAFYDYEAETIFGKMTEKIAKHTVTTSLGLSQPWGQAGGSFVFTQQLTALDRTRLTFSGSVRVRLTRSLTVNGSGSYDRIRDQFTLEKGEASEEEVLLRQRQLATGHRYRFSFGFQFSFGALSNITVNPRFSL
;
A
#
# COMPACT_ATOMS: atom_id res chain seq x y z
N MET A 1 48.99 24.41 4.46
CA MET A 1 49.81 24.75 3.27
C MET A 1 49.39 23.88 2.09
N LYS A 2 49.22 24.53 0.98
CA LYS A 2 48.96 24.08 -0.42
C LYS A 2 47.53 23.66 -0.80
N ARG A 3 46.88 24.66 -1.40
CA ARG A 3 45.76 24.57 -2.34
C ARG A 3 46.20 23.89 -3.64
N VAL A 4 45.32 23.14 -4.29
CA VAL A 4 45.34 22.98 -5.76
C VAL A 4 43.90 23.07 -6.26
N LEU A 5 43.62 24.17 -6.96
CA LEU A 5 42.55 24.34 -7.91
C LEU A 5 42.94 23.64 -9.20
N CYS A 6 41.99 23.01 -9.90
CA CYS A 6 42.01 22.90 -11.35
C CYS A 6 40.60 23.05 -11.89
N ALA A 7 40.42 24.18 -12.56
CA ALA A 7 39.34 24.48 -13.47
C ALA A 7 39.65 23.89 -14.87
N GLY A 8 38.65 23.40 -15.54
CA GLY A 8 38.76 22.98 -16.95
C GLY A 8 37.44 23.19 -17.68
N LEU A 9 37.24 24.40 -18.19
CA LEU A 9 36.29 24.74 -19.24
C LEU A 9 36.82 24.22 -20.61
N LEU A 10 35.98 23.57 -21.37
CA LEU A 10 36.11 23.49 -22.82
C LEU A 10 34.73 23.62 -23.46
N GLY A 11 34.48 24.79 -23.98
CA GLY A 11 33.39 25.08 -24.89
C GLY A 11 33.69 24.54 -26.28
N VAL A 12 32.68 23.98 -26.91
CA VAL A 12 32.66 23.77 -28.38
C VAL A 12 31.39 24.41 -28.92
N SER A 13 31.57 25.59 -29.50
CA SER A 13 30.57 26.22 -30.35
C SER A 13 30.70 25.64 -31.77
N THR A 14 29.64 25.02 -32.27
CA THR A 14 29.47 24.80 -33.70
C THR A 14 28.16 25.44 -34.15
N LEU A 15 28.31 26.54 -34.85
CA LEU A 15 27.29 27.10 -35.74
C LEU A 15 27.06 26.13 -36.91
N VAL A 16 25.81 25.68 -37.10
CA VAL A 16 25.37 25.12 -38.36
C VAL A 16 24.08 25.82 -38.78
N GLY A 17 24.13 26.26 -40.04
CA GLY A 17 23.23 27.16 -40.67
C GLY A 17 21.77 26.73 -40.75
N ALA A 18 20.93 27.75 -40.77
CA ALA A 18 19.52 27.68 -41.05
C ALA A 18 19.29 27.34 -42.53
N SER A 19 18.74 26.16 -42.83
CA SER A 19 18.05 25.88 -44.08
C SER A 19 16.55 25.78 -43.75
N GLY A 20 15.84 26.81 -44.12
CA GLY A 20 14.40 26.85 -44.04
C GLY A 20 13.75 25.80 -44.94
N LEU A 21 13.12 24.82 -44.37
CA LEU A 21 12.06 24.03 -44.96
C LEU A 21 10.76 24.45 -44.30
N ALA A 22 10.00 25.28 -45.02
CA ALA A 22 8.59 25.55 -44.70
C ALA A 22 7.84 24.21 -44.70
N ARG A 23 7.57 23.68 -43.56
CA ARG A 23 6.68 22.54 -43.39
C ARG A 23 5.26 23.11 -43.44
N ALA A 24 4.54 22.79 -44.50
CA ALA A 24 3.11 23.06 -44.59
C ALA A 24 2.44 22.53 -43.32
N GLN A 25 1.78 23.41 -42.59
CA GLN A 25 0.84 23.07 -41.54
C GLN A 25 -0.30 22.34 -42.23
N GLU A 26 -0.28 21.01 -42.20
CA GLU A 26 -1.49 20.24 -42.46
C GLU A 26 -2.53 20.65 -41.40
N THR A 27 -3.52 21.38 -41.84
CA THR A 27 -4.76 21.61 -41.15
C THR A 27 -5.37 20.24 -40.87
N ARG A 28 -5.19 19.74 -39.65
CA ARG A 28 -5.94 18.58 -39.14
C ARG A 28 -7.41 18.91 -39.24
N THR A 29 -8.10 18.26 -40.14
CA THR A 29 -9.55 18.16 -40.13
C THR A 29 -10.03 17.59 -38.81
N PRO A 30 -11.08 18.14 -38.19
CA PRO A 30 -11.60 17.64 -36.93
C PRO A 30 -12.49 16.42 -37.19
N SER A 31 -11.91 15.24 -37.40
CA SER A 31 -12.69 14.00 -37.59
C SER A 31 -12.05 12.73 -37.04
N ASP A 32 -11.13 12.83 -36.09
CA ASP A 32 -10.52 11.64 -35.44
C ASP A 32 -10.96 11.47 -33.96
N GLN A 33 -12.10 12.04 -33.57
CA GLN A 33 -12.75 11.59 -32.34
C GLN A 33 -13.57 10.35 -32.65
N PRO A 34 -13.42 9.25 -31.85
CA PRO A 34 -14.27 8.09 -32.04
C PRO A 34 -15.75 8.53 -31.94
N PRO A 35 -16.64 7.96 -32.75
CA PRO A 35 -18.03 8.36 -32.76
C PRO A 35 -18.64 8.16 -31.37
N THR A 36 -18.93 9.25 -30.70
CA THR A 36 -19.60 9.29 -29.38
C THR A 36 -21.05 8.95 -29.54
N LEU A 37 -21.66 8.34 -28.50
CA LEU A 37 -23.08 8.03 -28.46
C LEU A 37 -23.90 9.34 -28.35
N ARG A 38 -24.79 9.63 -29.32
CA ARG A 38 -25.63 10.84 -29.29
C ARG A 38 -26.88 10.57 -28.47
N VAL A 39 -27.04 11.33 -27.38
CA VAL A 39 -28.10 11.14 -26.38
C VAL A 39 -28.96 12.38 -26.26
N MET A 40 -30.27 12.25 -26.41
CA MET A 40 -31.22 13.26 -26.01
C MET A 40 -31.67 13.00 -24.57
N LEU A 41 -31.55 14.03 -23.73
CA LEU A 41 -31.87 13.89 -22.30
C LEU A 41 -33.08 14.82 -21.95
N HIS A 42 -34.15 14.21 -21.50
CA HIS A 42 -35.31 14.89 -20.94
C HIS A 42 -35.23 14.85 -19.41
N CYS A 43 -34.86 15.96 -18.81
CA CYS A 43 -34.72 16.06 -17.36
C CYS A 43 -34.86 17.51 -16.88
N ASP A 44 -35.89 17.79 -16.07
CA ASP A 44 -36.18 19.14 -15.60
C ASP A 44 -35.24 19.64 -14.49
N GLN A 45 -34.57 18.73 -13.78
CA GLN A 45 -33.74 19.04 -12.60
C GLN A 45 -32.28 18.57 -12.73
N CYS A 46 -31.83 18.28 -13.96
CA CYS A 46 -30.48 17.81 -14.19
C CYS A 46 -29.50 18.95 -14.48
N ASP A 47 -28.32 18.87 -13.86
CA ASP A 47 -27.18 19.69 -14.22
C ASP A 47 -26.45 19.11 -15.45
N LEU A 48 -26.87 19.55 -16.64
CA LEU A 48 -26.32 19.10 -17.93
C LEU A 48 -24.80 19.34 -18.04
N ALA A 49 -24.26 20.39 -17.45
CA ALA A 49 -22.83 20.68 -17.49
C ALA A 49 -22.02 19.65 -16.69
N SER A 50 -22.53 19.30 -15.51
CA SER A 50 -21.98 18.25 -14.69
C SER A 50 -22.07 16.87 -15.37
N LEU A 51 -23.20 16.57 -16.02
CA LEU A 51 -23.40 15.29 -16.73
C LEU A 51 -22.45 15.16 -17.92
N LYS A 52 -22.27 16.19 -18.75
CA LYS A 52 -21.29 16.21 -19.85
C LYS A 52 -19.87 15.94 -19.37
N THR A 53 -19.47 16.53 -18.26
CA THR A 53 -18.14 16.31 -17.68
C THR A 53 -17.98 14.88 -17.15
N ASN A 54 -19.03 14.31 -16.58
CA ASN A 54 -18.98 12.98 -15.95
C ASN A 54 -19.17 11.82 -16.95
N ILE A 55 -19.84 12.03 -18.09
CA ILE A 55 -20.18 10.98 -19.07
C ILE A 55 -19.49 11.30 -20.40
N GLY A 56 -18.16 11.16 -20.45
CA GLY A 56 -17.35 11.59 -21.60
C GLY A 56 -17.48 10.74 -22.87
N PHE A 57 -18.20 9.62 -22.84
CA PHE A 57 -18.50 8.79 -24.00
C PHE A 57 -19.86 9.08 -24.66
N ALA A 58 -20.63 10.00 -24.09
CA ALA A 58 -21.93 10.43 -24.62
C ALA A 58 -21.88 11.91 -24.99
N ASP A 59 -22.44 12.22 -26.15
CA ASP A 59 -22.69 13.58 -26.60
C ASP A 59 -24.21 13.92 -26.45
N PHE A 60 -24.49 14.88 -25.57
CA PHE A 60 -25.87 15.28 -25.29
C PHE A 60 -26.33 16.29 -26.33
N VAL A 61 -27.24 15.83 -27.20
CA VAL A 61 -27.82 16.61 -28.30
C VAL A 61 -29.18 17.17 -27.93
N ALA A 62 -29.54 18.29 -28.54
CA ALA A 62 -30.84 18.94 -28.33
C ALA A 62 -31.92 18.52 -29.38
N ASP A 63 -31.48 17.89 -30.46
CA ASP A 63 -32.32 17.52 -31.58
C ASP A 63 -32.63 16.02 -31.55
N ALA A 64 -33.94 15.69 -31.53
CA ALA A 64 -34.43 14.32 -31.48
C ALA A 64 -34.10 13.52 -32.76
N GLU A 65 -33.94 14.17 -33.92
CA GLU A 65 -33.61 13.47 -35.17
C GLU A 65 -32.16 12.97 -35.20
N THR A 66 -31.29 13.64 -34.50
CA THR A 66 -29.86 13.29 -34.42
C THR A 66 -29.55 12.34 -33.27
N ALA A 67 -30.47 12.17 -32.32
CA ALA A 67 -30.27 11.30 -31.14
C ALA A 67 -30.36 9.82 -31.50
N GLU A 68 -29.44 9.03 -30.94
CA GLU A 68 -29.41 7.56 -31.05
C GLU A 68 -30.07 6.90 -29.84
N VAL A 69 -30.10 7.59 -28.70
CA VAL A 69 -30.78 7.14 -27.47
C VAL A 69 -31.54 8.34 -26.87
N ASP A 70 -32.79 8.10 -26.51
CA ASP A 70 -33.63 9.05 -25.82
C ASP A 70 -33.72 8.65 -24.34
N VAL A 71 -33.36 9.54 -23.44
CA VAL A 71 -33.38 9.29 -22.00
C VAL A 71 -34.34 10.22 -21.30
N THR A 72 -35.34 9.65 -20.64
CA THR A 72 -36.28 10.39 -19.80
C THR A 72 -35.99 10.13 -18.33
N VAL A 73 -35.72 11.19 -17.58
CA VAL A 73 -35.53 11.16 -16.14
C VAL A 73 -36.77 11.71 -15.46
N THR A 74 -37.45 10.88 -14.68
CA THR A 74 -38.60 11.28 -13.87
C THR A 74 -38.14 11.40 -12.41
N SER A 75 -38.27 12.62 -11.87
CA SER A 75 -38.00 12.89 -10.46
C SER A 75 -39.13 12.38 -9.57
N PRO A 76 -38.86 12.08 -8.29
CA PRO A 76 -39.90 11.64 -7.36
C PRO A 76 -40.96 12.75 -7.14
N ALA A 77 -42.20 12.34 -6.92
CA ALA A 77 -43.24 13.25 -6.41
C ALA A 77 -42.81 13.85 -5.05
N ALA A 78 -43.38 14.98 -4.66
CA ALA A 78 -42.95 15.82 -3.53
C ALA A 78 -42.71 15.13 -2.17
N ALA A 79 -43.15 13.88 -1.98
CA ALA A 79 -42.90 13.05 -0.79
C ALA A 79 -42.14 11.75 -1.11
N GLY A 80 -41.68 11.55 -2.34
CA GLY A 80 -41.02 10.32 -2.78
C GLY A 80 -39.48 10.44 -2.82
N THR A 81 -38.83 9.32 -2.79
CA THR A 81 -37.36 9.22 -2.91
C THR A 81 -36.92 8.46 -4.17
N GLU A 82 -37.88 7.97 -4.97
CA GLU A 82 -37.63 7.08 -6.09
C GLU A 82 -37.49 7.85 -7.41
N TRP A 83 -36.35 7.73 -8.05
CA TRP A 83 -36.06 8.27 -9.37
C TRP A 83 -36.21 7.17 -10.41
N ARG A 84 -36.75 7.51 -11.58
CA ARG A 84 -36.89 6.61 -12.72
C ARG A 84 -36.16 7.15 -13.94
N LEU A 85 -35.32 6.31 -14.54
CA LEU A 85 -34.66 6.58 -15.82
C LEU A 85 -35.19 5.60 -16.85
N ALA A 86 -35.72 6.11 -17.95
CA ALA A 86 -36.13 5.31 -19.09
C ALA A 86 -35.23 5.64 -20.29
N PHE A 87 -34.70 4.62 -20.92
CA PHE A 87 -33.82 4.69 -22.09
C PHE A 87 -34.57 4.06 -23.26
N ALA A 88 -34.74 4.81 -24.34
CA ALA A 88 -35.37 4.35 -25.59
C ALA A 88 -34.34 4.43 -26.72
N GLY A 89 -34.00 3.28 -27.30
CA GLY A 89 -33.08 3.21 -28.43
C GLY A 89 -33.71 3.73 -29.71
N ARG A 90 -33.00 4.54 -30.50
CA ARG A 90 -33.41 5.08 -31.79
C ARG A 90 -32.48 4.64 -32.92
N GLY A 91 -32.99 4.68 -34.17
CA GLY A 91 -32.19 4.31 -35.34
C GLY A 91 -31.61 2.92 -35.25
N ARG A 92 -30.31 2.78 -35.22
CA ARG A 92 -29.62 1.47 -35.09
C ARG A 92 -29.87 0.76 -33.76
N PHE A 93 -30.32 1.48 -32.72
CA PHE A 93 -30.65 0.92 -31.41
C PHE A 93 -32.16 0.76 -31.19
N ALA A 94 -32.99 0.91 -32.22
CA ALA A 94 -34.43 0.74 -32.10
C ALA A 94 -34.82 -0.61 -31.50
N GLY A 95 -35.71 -0.58 -30.50
CA GLY A 95 -36.14 -1.77 -29.76
C GLY A 95 -35.24 -2.20 -28.62
N ARG A 96 -34.15 -1.50 -28.36
CA ARG A 96 -33.33 -1.66 -27.16
C ARG A 96 -33.75 -0.68 -26.07
N ASP A 97 -34.83 -1.00 -25.38
CA ASP A 97 -35.39 -0.11 -24.35
C ASP A 97 -35.04 -0.65 -22.97
N ARG A 98 -34.67 0.22 -22.05
CA ARG A 98 -34.33 -0.10 -20.66
C ARG A 98 -34.95 0.91 -19.70
N ALA A 99 -35.26 0.48 -18.49
CA ALA A 99 -35.64 1.36 -17.42
C ALA A 99 -34.98 0.94 -16.11
N PHE A 100 -34.53 1.91 -15.34
CA PHE A 100 -33.95 1.71 -14.00
C PHE A 100 -34.71 2.59 -13.02
N THR A 101 -34.83 2.10 -11.79
CA THR A 101 -35.29 2.89 -10.65
C THR A 101 -34.21 2.88 -9.58
N PHE A 102 -34.01 4.01 -8.93
CA PHE A 102 -33.12 4.11 -7.78
C PHE A 102 -33.72 5.06 -6.74
N SER A 103 -33.39 4.81 -5.47
CA SER A 103 -33.79 5.69 -4.37
C SER A 103 -32.59 6.54 -3.97
N ALA A 104 -32.77 7.88 -3.98
CA ALA A 104 -31.82 8.81 -3.39
C ALA A 104 -32.37 9.26 -2.03
N ALA A 105 -31.52 9.23 -0.99
CA ALA A 105 -31.89 9.74 0.33
C ALA A 105 -32.31 11.22 0.21
N GLY A 106 -33.42 11.56 0.86
CA GLY A 106 -34.13 12.84 0.68
C GLY A 106 -33.26 14.09 0.79
N ALA A 107 -33.82 15.22 0.44
CA ALA A 107 -33.35 16.61 0.24
C ALA A 107 -32.03 17.12 0.92
N ALA A 108 -31.37 16.36 1.78
CA ALA A 108 -30.15 16.78 2.48
C ALA A 108 -28.84 16.62 1.67
N ALA A 109 -28.87 16.00 0.47
CA ALA A 109 -27.67 15.76 -0.31
C ALA A 109 -27.90 15.90 -1.82
N ILE A 110 -28.08 17.15 -2.28
CA ILE A 110 -28.17 17.49 -3.71
C ILE A 110 -26.97 16.89 -4.48
N ASP A 111 -25.79 16.92 -3.91
CA ASP A 111 -24.58 16.39 -4.54
C ASP A 111 -24.55 14.85 -4.58
N GLU A 112 -25.18 14.18 -3.65
CA GLU A 112 -25.29 12.72 -3.66
C GLU A 112 -26.28 12.25 -4.71
N THR A 113 -27.43 12.92 -4.81
CA THR A 113 -28.42 12.66 -5.86
C THR A 113 -27.85 12.90 -7.26
N ARG A 114 -27.05 13.96 -7.46
CA ARG A 114 -26.34 14.22 -8.73
C ARG A 114 -25.36 13.11 -9.08
N ARG A 115 -24.59 12.61 -8.10
CA ARG A 115 -23.63 11.53 -8.31
C ARG A 115 -24.32 10.20 -8.64
N GLU A 116 -25.39 9.86 -7.94
CA GLU A 116 -26.16 8.64 -8.21
C GLU A 116 -26.86 8.72 -9.57
N LEU A 117 -27.44 9.86 -9.92
CA LEU A 117 -28.03 10.06 -11.24
C LEU A 117 -26.99 9.89 -12.36
N ALA A 118 -25.83 10.52 -12.23
CA ALA A 118 -24.74 10.36 -13.21
C ALA A 118 -24.26 8.90 -13.30
N ARG A 119 -24.23 8.18 -12.18
CA ARG A 119 -23.86 6.77 -12.13
C ARG A 119 -24.87 5.89 -12.88
N TRP A 120 -26.16 6.07 -12.61
CA TRP A 120 -27.20 5.27 -13.26
C TRP A 120 -27.34 5.60 -14.75
N LEU A 121 -27.14 6.87 -15.13
CA LEU A 121 -27.04 7.25 -16.53
C LEU A 121 -25.87 6.57 -17.24
N LYS A 122 -24.69 6.53 -16.62
CA LYS A 122 -23.53 5.79 -17.15
C LYS A 122 -23.82 4.31 -17.37
N ILE A 123 -24.45 3.66 -16.39
CA ILE A 123 -24.80 2.23 -16.47
C ILE A 123 -25.77 1.99 -17.63
N GLY A 124 -26.82 2.80 -17.74
CA GLY A 124 -27.81 2.64 -18.80
C GLY A 124 -27.28 2.94 -20.20
N LEU A 125 -26.42 3.95 -20.35
CA LEU A 125 -25.82 4.33 -21.63
C LEU A 125 -24.67 3.41 -22.05
N ALA A 126 -24.01 2.70 -21.12
CA ALA A 126 -22.89 1.80 -21.43
C ALA A 126 -23.29 0.68 -22.41
N GLU A 127 -24.52 0.16 -22.30
CA GLU A 127 -25.04 -0.87 -23.21
C GLU A 127 -25.07 -0.41 -24.67
N TYR A 128 -25.38 0.86 -24.92
CA TYR A 128 -25.39 1.46 -26.26
C TYR A 128 -23.99 1.87 -26.71
N ALA A 129 -23.18 2.37 -25.78
CA ALA A 129 -21.84 2.84 -26.07
C ALA A 129 -20.87 1.71 -26.45
N ILE A 130 -21.09 0.48 -26.00
CA ILE A 130 -20.31 -0.71 -26.38
C ILE A 130 -20.32 -0.92 -27.91
N ASP A 131 -21.44 -0.65 -28.57
CA ASP A 131 -21.59 -0.80 -30.02
C ASP A 131 -21.13 0.44 -30.82
N THR A 132 -20.48 1.41 -30.14
CA THR A 132 -19.89 2.61 -30.77
C THR A 132 -18.35 2.52 -30.80
N GLY A 133 -17.70 3.48 -31.42
CA GLY A 133 -16.22 3.64 -31.34
C GLY A 133 -15.68 3.87 -29.91
N ALA A 134 -16.55 4.21 -28.96
CA ALA A 134 -16.17 4.33 -27.55
C ALA A 134 -16.09 2.97 -26.80
N GLY A 135 -16.69 1.91 -27.35
CA GLY A 135 -16.71 0.58 -26.73
C GLY A 135 -15.35 0.07 -26.24
N PRO A 136 -14.30 0.07 -27.07
CA PRO A 136 -12.96 -0.40 -26.66
C PRO A 136 -12.30 0.45 -25.57
N GLN A 137 -12.84 1.65 -25.27
CA GLN A 137 -12.31 2.57 -24.25
C GLN A 137 -13.10 2.51 -22.93
N LEU A 138 -14.21 1.76 -22.91
CA LEU A 138 -15.00 1.56 -21.70
C LEU A 138 -14.32 0.56 -20.78
N ASP A 139 -14.10 0.96 -19.52
CA ASP A 139 -13.65 0.08 -18.44
C ASP A 139 -14.75 -0.05 -17.39
N VAL A 140 -15.16 -1.27 -17.11
CA VAL A 140 -16.20 -1.57 -16.11
C VAL A 140 -15.51 -1.97 -14.80
N LYS A 141 -15.55 -1.07 -13.81
CA LYS A 141 -15.05 -1.33 -12.45
C LYS A 141 -16.20 -1.67 -11.52
N PHE A 142 -16.16 -2.85 -10.94
CA PHE A 142 -17.06 -3.22 -9.86
C PHE A 142 -16.50 -2.75 -8.53
N ASN A 143 -17.04 -1.65 -8.02
CA ASN A 143 -16.75 -1.19 -6.66
C ASN A 143 -17.64 -1.95 -5.69
N ARG A 144 -17.09 -2.98 -5.05
CA ARG A 144 -17.81 -3.63 -3.95
C ARG A 144 -18.01 -2.61 -2.83
N PRO A 145 -19.24 -2.33 -2.39
CA PRO A 145 -19.46 -1.46 -1.24
C PRO A 145 -18.70 -2.01 -0.04
N SER A 146 -17.88 -1.19 0.61
CA SER A 146 -17.19 -1.57 1.85
C SER A 146 -18.16 -1.68 3.04
N THR A 147 -19.39 -1.26 2.86
CA THR A 147 -20.52 -1.40 3.80
C THR A 147 -21.65 -2.11 3.09
N ALA A 148 -21.45 -3.35 2.69
CA ALA A 148 -22.56 -4.24 2.65
C ALA A 148 -22.92 -4.54 4.11
N THR A 149 -23.94 -3.87 4.64
CA THR A 149 -24.86 -4.57 5.54
C THR A 149 -25.37 -5.73 4.68
N SER A 150 -24.62 -6.77 4.63
CA SER A 150 -25.02 -8.03 4.03
C SER A 150 -26.21 -8.47 4.88
N THR A 151 -27.40 -8.32 4.31
CA THR A 151 -28.49 -9.27 4.66
C THR A 151 -27.79 -10.63 4.69
N PRO A 152 -27.87 -11.39 5.78
CA PRO A 152 -27.11 -12.63 5.90
C PRO A 152 -27.56 -13.55 4.76
N SER A 153 -26.82 -13.54 3.66
CA SER A 153 -26.81 -14.62 2.70
C SER A 153 -26.44 -15.85 3.52
N ALA A 154 -27.21 -16.93 3.38
CA ALA A 154 -27.17 -18.15 4.18
C ALA A 154 -25.84 -18.93 4.10
N ASN A 155 -24.77 -18.35 3.62
CA ASN A 155 -23.40 -18.84 3.74
C ASN A 155 -22.83 -18.30 5.05
N ARG A 156 -23.23 -18.95 6.14
CA ARG A 156 -22.66 -18.73 7.48
C ARG A 156 -21.15 -18.86 7.34
N ASP A 157 -20.41 -17.75 7.53
CA ASP A 157 -18.96 -17.79 7.64
C ASP A 157 -18.58 -18.74 8.78
N ARG A 158 -18.16 -19.95 8.41
CA ARG A 158 -17.81 -21.03 9.36
C ARG A 158 -16.62 -20.64 10.23
N TRP A 159 -15.82 -19.69 9.81
CA TRP A 159 -14.60 -19.25 10.45
C TRP A 159 -14.79 -17.98 11.30
N ASN A 160 -15.97 -17.36 11.29
CA ASN A 160 -16.28 -16.16 12.07
C ASN A 160 -15.22 -15.06 11.91
N TYR A 161 -14.88 -14.73 10.65
CA TYR A 161 -13.86 -13.75 10.24
C TYR A 161 -12.41 -14.14 10.56
N TRP A 162 -12.14 -15.36 11.01
CA TRP A 162 -10.78 -15.84 11.19
C TRP A 162 -10.15 -16.24 9.86
N VAL A 163 -8.89 -15.80 9.66
CA VAL A 163 -8.05 -16.20 8.54
C VAL A 163 -6.75 -16.76 9.11
N PHE A 164 -6.45 -18.00 8.81
CA PHE A 164 -5.24 -18.69 9.22
C PHE A 164 -4.28 -18.78 8.04
N ARG A 165 -2.98 -18.59 8.31
CA ARG A 165 -1.91 -18.77 7.33
C ARG A 165 -0.77 -19.53 7.97
N VAL A 166 -0.18 -20.45 7.22
CA VAL A 166 1.05 -21.15 7.55
C VAL A 166 1.92 -21.10 6.32
N GLY A 167 3.15 -20.64 6.47
CA GLY A 167 4.15 -20.59 5.42
C GLY A 167 5.43 -21.28 5.88
N LEU A 168 6.09 -21.95 4.96
CA LEU A 168 7.41 -22.53 5.11
C LEU A 168 8.22 -22.20 3.86
N ASP A 169 9.34 -21.53 4.04
CA ASP A 169 10.29 -21.23 2.98
C ASP A 169 11.63 -21.85 3.35
N ALA A 170 12.30 -22.46 2.38
CA ALA A 170 13.63 -23.03 2.54
C ALA A 170 14.51 -22.58 1.36
N PHE A 171 15.67 -22.07 1.69
CA PHE A 171 16.67 -21.63 0.73
C PHE A 171 17.96 -22.38 1.00
N GLY A 172 18.65 -22.77 -0.05
CA GLY A 172 19.95 -23.41 0.06
C GLY A 172 20.80 -23.07 -1.15
N ASN A 173 22.05 -22.76 -0.88
CA ASN A 173 23.08 -22.63 -1.90
C ASN A 173 24.36 -23.29 -1.37
N GLY A 174 25.15 -23.84 -2.27
CA GLY A 174 26.38 -24.50 -1.92
C GLY A 174 27.35 -24.54 -3.08
N GLU A 175 28.60 -24.46 -2.73
CA GLU A 175 29.75 -24.67 -3.60
C GLU A 175 30.80 -25.51 -2.85
N GLN A 176 31.94 -25.71 -3.44
CA GLN A 176 32.94 -26.63 -2.88
C GLN A 176 33.38 -26.27 -1.44
N SER A 177 33.52 -24.98 -1.14
CA SER A 177 34.04 -24.48 0.15
C SER A 177 32.96 -23.83 1.03
N THR A 178 31.73 -23.61 0.52
CA THR A 178 30.70 -22.88 1.27
C THR A 178 29.35 -23.54 1.11
N VAL A 179 28.63 -23.71 2.20
CA VAL A 179 27.24 -24.16 2.20
C VAL A 179 26.43 -23.24 3.09
N SER A 180 25.32 -22.70 2.55
CA SER A 180 24.35 -21.91 3.29
C SER A 180 22.97 -22.55 3.20
N ARG A 181 22.25 -22.59 4.34
CA ARG A 181 20.87 -23.06 4.43
C ARG A 181 20.07 -22.13 5.31
N SER A 182 18.91 -21.75 4.84
CA SER A 182 17.99 -20.91 5.59
C SER A 182 16.59 -21.50 5.54
N TYR A 183 15.93 -21.55 6.69
CA TYR A 183 14.58 -22.04 6.87
C TYR A 183 13.76 -20.94 7.56
N PHE A 184 12.57 -20.68 7.03
CA PHE A 184 11.65 -19.70 7.58
C PHE A 184 10.28 -20.33 7.75
N VAL A 185 9.77 -20.30 8.97
CA VAL A 185 8.40 -20.73 9.28
C VAL A 185 7.63 -19.49 9.74
N ASN A 186 6.47 -19.25 9.16
CA ASN A 186 5.58 -18.21 9.61
C ASN A 186 4.16 -18.77 9.78
N THR A 187 3.51 -18.34 10.84
CA THR A 187 2.12 -18.70 11.13
C THR A 187 1.36 -17.46 11.52
N SER A 188 0.09 -17.38 11.14
CA SER A 188 -0.76 -16.30 11.64
C SER A 188 -2.22 -16.73 11.71
N ALA A 189 -2.91 -16.17 12.71
CA ALA A 189 -4.35 -16.22 12.85
C ALA A 189 -4.86 -14.78 13.03
N ASN A 190 -5.69 -14.32 12.09
CA ASN A 190 -6.17 -12.95 12.06
C ASN A 190 -7.69 -12.92 12.04
N ARG A 191 -8.28 -12.10 12.89
CA ARG A 191 -9.72 -11.82 12.91
C ARG A 191 -9.93 -10.32 12.93
N THR A 192 -10.68 -9.81 11.96
CA THR A 192 -11.00 -8.38 11.88
C THR A 192 -12.51 -8.21 11.70
N THR A 193 -13.10 -7.46 12.61
CA THR A 193 -14.50 -7.03 12.58
C THR A 193 -14.54 -5.50 12.75
N GLU A 194 -15.69 -4.87 12.67
CA GLU A 194 -15.82 -3.42 12.90
C GLU A 194 -15.29 -2.97 14.26
N ASN A 195 -15.49 -3.80 15.30
CA ASN A 195 -15.16 -3.44 16.67
C ASN A 195 -13.89 -4.08 17.21
N TRP A 196 -13.42 -5.16 16.59
CA TRP A 196 -12.29 -5.93 17.10
C TRP A 196 -11.32 -6.32 15.99
N LYS A 197 -10.04 -6.16 16.28
CA LYS A 197 -8.95 -6.74 15.49
C LYS A 197 -8.09 -7.59 16.40
N ILE A 198 -7.97 -8.88 16.07
CA ILE A 198 -7.14 -9.83 16.78
C ILE A 198 -6.13 -10.38 15.79
N ARG A 199 -4.87 -10.34 16.16
CA ARG A 199 -3.79 -10.96 15.39
C ARG A 199 -2.94 -11.79 16.34
N ILE A 200 -2.70 -13.03 15.96
CA ILE A 200 -1.77 -13.95 16.63
C ILE A 200 -0.78 -14.35 15.56
N GLY A 201 0.52 -14.19 15.83
CA GLY A 201 1.59 -14.49 14.91
C GLY A 201 2.63 -15.41 15.53
N GLY A 202 3.31 -16.15 14.70
CA GLY A 202 4.48 -16.94 15.06
C GLY A 202 5.48 -16.94 13.90
N TYR A 203 6.74 -16.80 14.22
CA TYR A 203 7.83 -16.78 13.25
C TYR A 203 9.02 -17.55 13.81
N ARG A 204 9.74 -18.27 12.94
CA ARG A 204 11.05 -18.85 13.23
C ARG A 204 11.92 -18.77 12.00
N SER A 205 13.17 -18.32 12.19
CA SER A 205 14.22 -18.42 11.19
C SER A 205 15.40 -19.22 11.74
N LEU A 206 16.01 -20.02 10.89
CA LEU A 206 17.21 -20.78 11.15
C LEU A 206 18.14 -20.53 9.97
N ASN A 207 19.31 -19.96 10.23
CA ASN A 207 20.32 -19.68 9.22
C ASN A 207 21.61 -20.41 9.61
N TRP A 208 21.96 -21.41 8.85
CA TRP A 208 23.17 -22.20 9.03
C TRP A 208 24.10 -21.96 7.85
N ASN A 209 25.37 -21.66 8.16
CA ASN A 209 26.44 -21.50 7.19
C ASN A 209 27.65 -22.34 7.62
N SER A 210 28.30 -22.96 6.64
CA SER A 210 29.54 -23.71 6.85
C SER A 210 30.54 -23.29 5.80
N PHE A 211 31.76 -23.02 6.24
CA PHE A 211 32.89 -22.59 5.43
C PHE A 211 34.03 -23.58 5.64
N ASP A 212 34.49 -24.23 4.56
CA ASP A 212 35.66 -25.11 4.55
C ASP A 212 36.89 -24.26 4.17
N LEU A 213 37.78 -24.07 5.12
CA LEU A 213 39.00 -23.26 4.94
C LEU A 213 40.13 -24.02 4.27
N GLY A 214 39.95 -25.30 3.97
CA GLY A 214 41.00 -26.22 3.56
C GLY A 214 41.66 -26.90 4.77
N ASP A 215 42.51 -27.87 4.52
CA ASP A 215 43.24 -28.63 5.55
C ASP A 215 42.34 -29.31 6.60
N GLY A 216 41.01 -29.43 6.32
CA GLY A 216 40.05 -30.07 7.21
C GLY A 216 39.47 -29.15 8.27
N GLU A 217 39.81 -27.88 8.28
CA GLU A 217 39.23 -26.87 9.16
C GLU A 217 37.90 -26.33 8.58
N LYS A 218 36.88 -26.34 9.42
CA LYS A 218 35.56 -25.79 9.07
C LYS A 218 35.08 -24.80 10.11
N ILE A 219 34.56 -23.68 9.65
CA ILE A 219 33.86 -22.70 10.47
C ILE A 219 32.37 -22.86 10.22
N GLU A 220 31.60 -23.01 11.30
CA GLU A 220 30.14 -23.09 11.25
C GLU A 220 29.51 -21.90 11.97
N SER A 221 28.45 -21.40 11.42
CA SER A 221 27.65 -20.31 11.98
C SER A 221 26.19 -20.74 12.02
N ASP A 222 25.58 -20.67 13.19
CA ASP A 222 24.16 -20.93 13.40
C ASP A 222 23.50 -19.70 14.05
N VAL A 223 22.61 -19.05 13.31
CA VAL A 223 21.86 -17.91 13.80
C VAL A 223 20.39 -18.23 13.73
N SER A 224 19.72 -18.17 14.87
CA SER A 224 18.31 -18.44 14.98
C SER A 224 17.54 -17.27 15.60
N ASP A 225 16.37 -17.00 15.05
CA ASP A 225 15.41 -16.03 15.59
C ASP A 225 14.03 -16.69 15.67
N TRP A 226 13.29 -16.37 16.71
CA TRP A 226 11.90 -16.81 16.82
C TRP A 226 11.04 -15.77 17.54
N SER A 227 9.76 -15.76 17.21
CA SER A 227 8.79 -14.92 17.90
C SER A 227 7.40 -15.55 17.96
N ALA A 228 6.67 -15.22 19.00
CA ALA A 228 5.23 -15.39 19.08
C ALA A 228 4.63 -14.08 19.57
N ASP A 229 3.66 -13.55 18.84
CA ASP A 229 3.04 -12.27 19.15
C ASP A 229 1.51 -12.33 19.12
N THR A 230 0.90 -11.48 19.93
CA THR A 230 -0.56 -11.29 19.98
C THR A 230 -0.85 -9.80 20.05
N LEU A 231 -1.78 -9.36 19.22
CA LEU A 231 -2.34 -8.02 19.24
C LEU A 231 -3.86 -8.12 19.32
N ILE A 232 -4.45 -7.52 20.34
CA ILE A 232 -5.90 -7.38 20.49
C ILE A 232 -6.22 -5.91 20.50
N VAL A 233 -7.05 -5.46 19.55
CA VAL A 233 -7.49 -4.06 19.43
C VAL A 233 -9.00 -3.99 19.57
N LYS A 234 -9.47 -3.06 20.37
CA LYS A 234 -10.88 -2.67 20.50
C LYS A 234 -11.06 -1.28 19.92
N SER A 235 -11.89 -1.14 18.88
CA SER A 235 -12.32 0.17 18.38
C SER A 235 -13.25 0.83 19.41
N LEU A 236 -12.93 2.05 19.82
CA LEU A 236 -13.72 2.84 20.78
C LEU A 236 -14.56 3.89 20.06
N THR A 237 -13.97 4.58 19.08
CA THR A 237 -14.63 5.58 18.24
C THR A 237 -14.10 5.50 16.81
N GLY A 238 -14.54 6.38 15.92
CA GLY A 238 -13.98 6.51 14.56
C GLY A 238 -12.52 6.96 14.50
N HIS A 239 -11.95 7.41 15.63
CA HIS A 239 -10.58 7.95 15.72
C HIS A 239 -9.74 7.31 16.84
N LEU A 240 -10.37 6.60 17.77
CA LEU A 240 -9.70 6.10 18.97
C LEU A 240 -9.87 4.60 19.12
N SER A 241 -8.78 3.90 19.42
CA SER A 241 -8.80 2.49 19.83
C SER A 241 -7.90 2.23 21.01
N ALA A 242 -8.21 1.14 21.73
CA ALA A 242 -7.38 0.58 22.78
C ALA A 242 -6.82 -0.76 22.30
N ALA A 243 -5.59 -1.07 22.73
CA ALA A 243 -4.91 -2.29 22.34
C ALA A 243 -4.22 -2.96 23.54
N LEU A 244 -4.04 -4.27 23.41
CA LEU A 244 -3.14 -5.05 24.24
C LEU A 244 -2.21 -5.82 23.32
N THR A 245 -0.89 -5.63 23.50
CA THR A 245 0.14 -6.42 22.85
C THR A 245 0.81 -7.35 23.83
N ALA A 246 1.05 -8.58 23.44
CA ALA A 246 1.87 -9.54 24.14
C ALA A 246 2.82 -10.19 23.15
N SER A 247 4.09 -10.35 23.52
CA SER A 247 5.08 -11.04 22.69
C SER A 247 6.07 -11.81 23.51
N VAL A 248 6.55 -12.90 22.93
CA VAL A 248 7.74 -13.62 23.40
C VAL A 248 8.65 -13.80 22.18
N THR A 249 9.93 -13.42 22.31
CA THR A 249 10.92 -13.49 21.24
C THR A 249 12.23 -14.08 21.75
N GLY A 250 13.06 -14.58 20.86
CA GLY A 250 14.43 -14.97 21.12
C GLY A 250 15.28 -14.79 19.88
N SER A 251 16.57 -14.49 20.06
CA SER A 251 17.53 -14.24 19.00
C SER A 251 18.95 -14.50 19.49
N THR A 252 19.62 -15.49 18.90
CA THR A 252 21.02 -15.78 19.20
C THR A 252 21.91 -14.60 18.86
N PHE A 253 21.61 -13.91 17.74
CA PHE A 253 22.35 -12.71 17.32
C PHE A 253 22.30 -11.57 18.35
N SER A 254 21.17 -11.40 19.01
CA SER A 254 20.92 -10.30 19.98
C SER A 254 21.25 -10.69 21.42
N ASN A 255 21.78 -11.89 21.67
CA ASN A 255 21.99 -12.46 23.01
C ASN A 255 20.70 -12.57 23.82
N GLU A 256 19.58 -12.90 23.16
CA GLU A 256 18.26 -12.99 23.78
C GLU A 256 17.77 -14.45 23.71
N GLU A 257 17.90 -15.22 24.79
CA GLU A 257 17.33 -16.56 24.90
C GLU A 257 15.79 -16.46 24.85
N ARG A 258 15.27 -15.52 25.65
CA ARG A 258 13.82 -15.24 25.70
C ARG A 258 13.55 -13.83 26.21
N VAL A 259 12.72 -13.09 25.46
CA VAL A 259 12.19 -11.78 25.88
C VAL A 259 10.69 -11.83 25.88
N GLY A 260 10.06 -11.73 27.06
CA GLY A 260 8.63 -11.61 27.21
C GLY A 260 8.20 -10.16 27.43
N GLN A 261 7.19 -9.68 26.70
CA GLN A 261 6.64 -8.33 26.85
C GLN A 261 5.13 -8.35 26.89
N LEU A 262 4.54 -7.51 27.75
CA LEU A 262 3.12 -7.21 27.77
C LEU A 262 2.94 -5.69 27.79
N ALA A 263 2.19 -5.13 26.84
CA ALA A 263 2.02 -3.70 26.75
C ALA A 263 0.58 -3.32 26.34
N PRO A 264 -0.25 -2.82 27.25
CA PRO A 264 -1.45 -2.07 26.91
C PRO A 264 -1.08 -0.78 26.17
N GLY A 265 -2.01 -0.30 25.36
CA GLY A 265 -1.81 0.93 24.59
C GLY A 265 -3.10 1.55 24.09
N ILE A 266 -2.94 2.75 23.56
CA ILE A 266 -3.99 3.52 22.93
C ILE A 266 -3.49 4.01 21.56
N GLU A 267 -4.39 4.16 20.61
CA GLU A 267 -4.14 4.72 19.30
C GLU A 267 -5.16 5.81 19.01
N TYR A 268 -4.68 6.94 18.50
CA TYR A 268 -5.49 7.99 17.95
C TYR A 268 -5.16 8.18 16.47
N ASP A 269 -6.18 8.08 15.62
CA ASP A 269 -6.05 8.40 14.20
C ASP A 269 -6.62 9.79 13.92
N LEU A 270 -5.78 10.66 13.35
CA LEU A 270 -6.16 12.04 13.00
C LEU A 270 -7.26 12.06 11.94
N PHE A 271 -7.23 11.09 11.01
CA PHE A 271 -8.28 10.87 10.02
C PHE A 271 -9.19 9.75 10.48
N PRO A 272 -10.49 9.79 10.20
CA PRO A 272 -11.38 8.69 10.58
C PRO A 272 -10.95 7.37 9.90
N TYR A 273 -11.10 6.24 10.59
CA TYR A 273 -10.73 4.91 10.07
C TYR A 273 -11.38 4.56 8.72
N SER A 274 -12.52 5.17 8.39
CA SER A 274 -13.18 5.03 7.09
C SER A 274 -12.33 5.56 5.92
N GLU A 275 -11.36 6.43 6.18
CA GLU A 275 -10.46 7.00 5.18
C GLU A 275 -9.10 6.29 5.09
N SER A 276 -8.84 5.30 5.94
CA SER A 276 -7.54 4.62 6.07
C SER A 276 -6.99 4.00 4.78
N THR A 277 -7.87 3.71 3.80
CA THR A 277 -7.46 3.23 2.47
C THR A 277 -6.85 4.32 1.59
N LYS A 278 -7.08 5.61 1.92
CA LYS A 278 -6.60 6.76 1.15
C LYS A 278 -5.54 7.55 1.92
N ARG A 279 -5.75 7.72 3.22
CA ARG A 279 -4.85 8.43 4.13
C ARG A 279 -5.04 7.96 5.56
N SER A 280 -3.96 7.87 6.30
CA SER A 280 -3.95 7.62 7.73
C SER A 280 -2.82 8.41 8.38
N LEU A 281 -3.05 8.92 9.58
CA LEU A 281 -2.03 9.49 10.44
C LEU A 281 -2.36 9.08 11.86
N THR A 282 -1.65 8.07 12.35
CA THR A 282 -1.89 7.48 13.65
C THR A 282 -0.82 7.85 14.65
N ILE A 283 -1.21 8.03 15.89
CA ILE A 283 -0.32 8.16 17.04
C ILE A 283 -0.70 7.06 18.03
N GLN A 284 0.25 6.21 18.31
CA GLN A 284 0.10 5.08 19.25
C GLN A 284 1.00 5.31 20.46
N TYR A 285 0.51 5.00 21.62
CA TYR A 285 1.28 4.94 22.85
C TYR A 285 1.07 3.58 23.52
N THR A 286 2.17 2.90 23.80
CA THR A 286 2.15 1.64 24.55
C THR A 286 3.11 1.74 25.73
N VAL A 287 2.80 1.06 26.83
CA VAL A 287 3.65 1.01 28.01
C VAL A 287 3.48 -0.34 28.70
N GLY A 288 4.57 -0.90 29.21
CA GLY A 288 4.46 -2.15 29.95
C GLY A 288 5.79 -2.77 30.34
N PRO A 289 5.73 -3.86 31.12
CA PRO A 289 6.92 -4.63 31.52
C PRO A 289 7.47 -5.44 30.35
N ALA A 290 8.79 -5.67 30.43
CA ALA A 290 9.51 -6.65 29.61
C ALA A 290 10.49 -7.43 30.50
N PHE A 291 10.58 -8.73 30.23
CA PHE A 291 11.40 -9.69 30.96
C PHE A 291 12.41 -10.28 30.00
N TYR A 292 13.67 -10.18 30.31
CA TYR A 292 14.78 -10.65 29.49
C TYR A 292 15.48 -11.81 30.19
N ASP A 293 15.67 -12.89 29.49
CA ASP A 293 16.61 -13.98 29.78
C ASP A 293 17.66 -13.97 28.67
N TYR A 294 18.94 -13.93 29.00
CA TYR A 294 20.05 -13.82 28.06
C TYR A 294 20.72 -15.17 27.85
N GLU A 295 21.22 -15.44 26.65
CA GLU A 295 22.01 -16.64 26.35
C GLU A 295 23.38 -16.62 27.05
N ALA A 296 24.03 -15.46 27.09
CA ALA A 296 25.30 -15.24 27.74
C ALA A 296 25.25 -13.98 28.63
N GLU A 297 26.19 -13.85 29.56
CA GLU A 297 26.28 -12.68 30.45
C GLU A 297 26.43 -11.39 29.63
N THR A 298 25.61 -10.40 29.93
CA THR A 298 25.64 -9.09 29.25
C THR A 298 26.83 -8.25 29.72
N ILE A 299 27.17 -7.19 28.95
CA ILE A 299 28.18 -6.18 29.32
C ILE A 299 27.93 -5.55 30.70
N PHE A 300 26.70 -5.65 31.25
CA PHE A 300 26.33 -5.18 32.58
C PHE A 300 26.37 -6.32 33.65
N GLY A 301 26.90 -7.49 33.33
CA GLY A 301 27.01 -8.62 34.25
C GLY A 301 25.65 -9.27 34.58
N LYS A 302 24.70 -9.28 33.64
CA LYS A 302 23.34 -9.80 33.86
C LYS A 302 23.05 -11.00 32.98
N MET A 303 22.40 -12.02 33.55
CA MET A 303 21.80 -13.14 32.84
C MET A 303 20.27 -12.96 32.68
N THR A 304 19.66 -12.12 33.51
CA THR A 304 18.22 -11.80 33.43
C THR A 304 18.00 -10.34 33.78
N GLU A 305 16.99 -9.72 33.18
CA GLU A 305 16.62 -8.34 33.50
C GLU A 305 15.10 -8.12 33.40
N LYS A 306 14.56 -7.35 34.33
CA LYS A 306 13.17 -6.89 34.30
C LYS A 306 13.17 -5.39 34.12
N ILE A 307 12.49 -4.92 33.06
CA ILE A 307 12.41 -3.50 32.75
C ILE A 307 10.96 -3.09 32.52
N ALA A 308 10.67 -1.81 32.66
CA ALA A 308 9.47 -1.21 32.14
C ALA A 308 9.87 -0.27 30.99
N LYS A 309 9.16 -0.33 29.90
CA LYS A 309 9.40 0.54 28.73
C LYS A 309 8.10 1.11 28.19
N HIS A 310 8.20 2.25 27.55
CA HIS A 310 7.12 2.83 26.77
C HIS A 310 7.57 3.10 25.34
N THR A 311 6.59 3.11 24.45
CA THR A 311 6.83 3.36 23.02
C THR A 311 5.76 4.31 22.49
N VAL A 312 6.21 5.34 21.80
CA VAL A 312 5.38 6.23 20.98
C VAL A 312 5.64 5.89 19.52
N THR A 313 4.59 5.58 18.77
CA THR A 313 4.67 5.32 17.34
C THR A 313 3.78 6.31 16.61
N THR A 314 4.33 7.07 15.65
CA THR A 314 3.55 7.88 14.73
C THR A 314 3.71 7.30 13.33
N SER A 315 2.59 7.05 12.64
CA SER A 315 2.61 6.45 11.30
C SER A 315 1.76 7.26 10.34
N LEU A 316 2.32 7.55 9.17
CA LEU A 316 1.67 8.23 8.05
C LEU A 316 1.51 7.25 6.90
N GLY A 317 0.31 7.15 6.35
CA GLY A 317 0.01 6.41 5.13
C GLY A 317 -0.77 7.29 4.15
N LEU A 318 -0.32 7.33 2.90
CA LEU A 318 -0.98 8.05 1.81
C LEU A 318 -1.07 7.13 0.59
N SER A 319 -2.27 6.99 0.05
CA SER A 319 -2.53 6.26 -1.20
C SER A 319 -3.38 7.14 -2.10
N GLN A 320 -2.78 7.65 -3.18
CA GLN A 320 -3.33 8.66 -4.06
C GLN A 320 -3.18 8.22 -5.53
N PRO A 321 -3.92 8.81 -6.48
CA PRO A 321 -3.77 8.49 -7.91
C PRO A 321 -2.36 8.69 -8.46
N TRP A 322 -1.55 9.57 -7.86
CA TRP A 322 -0.15 9.81 -8.24
C TRP A 322 0.83 8.79 -7.63
N GLY A 323 0.40 7.98 -6.63
CA GLY A 323 1.24 6.98 -6.00
C GLY A 323 0.97 6.76 -4.53
N GLN A 324 1.95 6.20 -3.85
CA GLN A 324 1.89 5.86 -2.43
C GLN A 324 3.08 6.48 -1.69
N ALA A 325 2.84 6.96 -0.49
CA ALA A 325 3.87 7.39 0.44
C ALA A 325 3.51 6.90 1.85
N GLY A 326 4.51 6.49 2.60
CA GLY A 326 4.33 6.09 3.98
C GLY A 326 5.57 6.39 4.80
N GLY A 327 5.39 6.56 6.09
CA GLY A 327 6.48 6.78 7.01
C GLY A 327 6.09 6.46 8.44
N SER A 328 7.06 6.13 9.26
CA SER A 328 6.86 5.96 10.68
C SER A 328 8.01 6.55 11.48
N PHE A 329 7.66 7.03 12.65
CA PHE A 329 8.56 7.45 13.70
C PHE A 329 8.23 6.62 14.94
N VAL A 330 9.23 5.94 15.49
CA VAL A 330 9.11 5.12 16.70
C VAL A 330 10.12 5.61 17.72
N PHE A 331 9.64 5.96 18.89
CA PHE A 331 10.45 6.31 20.04
C PHE A 331 10.17 5.32 21.18
N THR A 332 11.21 4.61 21.61
CA THR A 332 11.15 3.68 22.75
C THR A 332 12.11 4.16 23.83
N GLN A 333 11.67 4.15 25.08
CA GLN A 333 12.48 4.49 26.24
C GLN A 333 12.23 3.52 27.38
N GLN A 334 13.30 3.13 28.08
CA GLN A 334 13.17 2.40 29.33
C GLN A 334 12.79 3.36 30.46
N LEU A 335 11.76 3.01 31.24
CA LEU A 335 11.32 3.81 32.38
C LEU A 335 12.24 3.63 33.62
N THR A 336 13.00 2.53 33.64
CA THR A 336 13.96 2.21 34.72
C THR A 336 15.35 2.78 34.47
N ALA A 337 15.64 3.23 33.21
CA ALA A 337 16.91 3.82 32.79
C ALA A 337 16.62 4.77 31.62
N LEU A 338 16.32 6.04 31.92
CA LEU A 338 15.79 7.02 30.98
C LEU A 338 16.79 7.41 29.86
N ASP A 339 18.07 7.14 30.05
CA ASP A 339 19.13 7.31 29.06
C ASP A 339 19.09 6.24 27.97
N ARG A 340 18.48 5.08 28.24
CA ARG A 340 18.33 3.97 27.30
C ARG A 340 17.14 4.23 26.37
N THR A 341 17.45 4.76 25.21
CA THR A 341 16.44 5.16 24.23
C THR A 341 16.75 4.59 22.85
N ARG A 342 15.71 4.32 22.08
CA ARG A 342 15.81 4.03 20.65
C ARG A 342 14.84 4.93 19.88
N LEU A 343 15.34 5.44 18.77
CA LEU A 343 14.57 6.32 17.90
C LEU A 343 14.74 5.81 16.47
N THR A 344 13.64 5.39 15.87
CA THR A 344 13.61 4.84 14.53
C THR A 344 12.76 5.72 13.63
N PHE A 345 13.31 6.15 12.51
CA PHE A 345 12.57 6.73 11.39
C PHE A 345 12.59 5.74 10.23
N SER A 346 11.46 5.55 9.59
CA SER A 346 11.38 4.81 8.34
C SER A 346 10.40 5.46 7.39
N GLY A 347 10.63 5.32 6.09
CA GLY A 347 9.74 5.87 5.09
C GLY A 347 9.93 5.22 3.74
N SER A 348 8.88 5.27 2.95
CA SER A 348 8.90 4.82 1.56
C SER A 348 7.99 5.69 0.72
N VAL A 349 8.36 5.86 -0.54
CA VAL A 349 7.59 6.60 -1.51
C VAL A 349 7.66 5.89 -2.85
N ARG A 350 6.52 5.82 -3.53
CA ARG A 350 6.42 5.40 -4.93
C ARG A 350 5.53 6.37 -5.66
N VAL A 351 6.10 7.18 -6.54
CA VAL A 351 5.41 8.26 -7.26
C VAL A 351 5.47 8.00 -8.75
N ARG A 352 4.33 8.07 -9.40
CA ARG A 352 4.22 8.11 -10.86
C ARG A 352 4.25 9.56 -11.30
N LEU A 353 5.42 10.04 -11.72
CA LEU A 353 5.60 11.42 -12.16
C LEU A 353 4.97 11.68 -13.54
N THR A 354 5.04 10.68 -14.42
CA THR A 354 4.39 10.71 -15.74
C THR A 354 3.84 9.32 -16.06
N ARG A 355 3.18 9.15 -17.21
CA ARG A 355 2.76 7.81 -17.70
C ARG A 355 3.94 6.86 -17.90
N SER A 356 5.12 7.42 -18.15
CA SER A 356 6.34 6.69 -18.48
C SER A 356 7.36 6.63 -17.34
N LEU A 357 7.25 7.48 -16.32
CA LEU A 357 8.26 7.61 -15.27
C LEU A 357 7.65 7.36 -13.89
N THR A 358 8.15 6.33 -13.23
CA THR A 358 7.88 6.02 -11.83
C THR A 358 9.17 6.13 -11.03
N VAL A 359 9.12 6.79 -9.88
CA VAL A 359 10.21 6.91 -8.91
C VAL A 359 9.80 6.18 -7.63
N ASN A 360 10.72 5.42 -7.07
CA ASN A 360 10.55 4.78 -5.78
C ASN A 360 11.77 5.02 -4.89
N GLY A 361 11.53 5.20 -3.63
CA GLY A 361 12.56 5.36 -2.63
C GLY A 361 12.10 4.80 -1.29
N SER A 362 13.04 4.30 -0.51
CA SER A 362 12.78 3.92 0.88
C SER A 362 14.03 4.17 1.72
N GLY A 363 13.82 4.39 3.00
CA GLY A 363 14.92 4.56 3.92
C GLY A 363 14.51 4.33 5.36
N SER A 364 15.50 3.99 6.17
CA SER A 364 15.37 3.95 7.63
C SER A 364 16.63 4.49 8.29
N TYR A 365 16.44 5.06 9.45
CA TYR A 365 17.50 5.53 10.34
C TYR A 365 17.15 5.18 11.78
N ASP A 366 18.06 4.50 12.47
CA ASP A 366 17.96 4.16 13.89
C ASP A 366 19.03 4.93 14.66
N ARG A 367 18.64 5.65 15.70
CA ARG A 367 19.52 6.11 16.76
C ARG A 367 19.39 5.20 17.95
N ILE A 368 20.49 4.55 18.35
CA ILE A 368 20.50 3.43 19.28
C ILE A 368 21.27 3.83 20.53
N ARG A 369 20.61 3.78 21.70
CA ARG A 369 21.19 3.99 23.02
C ARG A 369 20.71 2.95 24.03
N ASP A 370 20.06 1.89 23.54
CA ASP A 370 19.43 0.86 24.36
C ASP A 370 20.04 -0.53 24.15
N GLN A 371 21.34 -0.59 23.79
CA GLN A 371 22.05 -1.85 23.62
C GLN A 371 22.56 -2.42 24.97
N PHE A 372 21.63 -2.86 25.79
CA PHE A 372 21.91 -3.46 27.10
C PHE A 372 21.99 -4.99 27.08
N THR A 373 21.60 -5.59 25.95
CA THR A 373 21.63 -7.05 25.73
C THR A 373 22.97 -7.56 25.22
N LEU A 374 23.89 -6.65 24.86
CA LEU A 374 25.17 -7.04 24.31
C LEU A 374 25.92 -8.01 25.24
N GLU A 375 26.45 -9.07 24.65
CA GLU A 375 27.24 -10.06 25.33
C GLU A 375 28.58 -9.49 25.83
N LYS A 376 29.00 -9.91 27.03
CA LYS A 376 30.25 -9.53 27.64
C LYS A 376 31.44 -10.16 26.94
N GLY A 377 32.54 -9.41 26.83
CA GLY A 377 33.77 -9.84 26.18
C GLY A 377 33.92 -9.28 24.76
N GLU A 378 35.12 -9.43 24.23
CA GLU A 378 35.43 -9.03 22.87
C GLU A 378 34.90 -10.08 21.87
N ALA A 379 34.39 -9.62 20.73
CA ALA A 379 33.96 -10.49 19.66
C ALA A 379 35.22 -11.01 18.91
N SER A 380 35.25 -12.29 18.57
CA SER A 380 36.30 -12.83 17.69
C SER A 380 36.16 -12.26 16.27
N GLU A 381 37.22 -12.31 15.48
CA GLU A 381 37.19 -11.90 14.08
C GLU A 381 36.14 -12.70 13.29
N GLU A 382 35.97 -13.98 13.58
CA GLU A 382 35.00 -14.88 12.96
C GLU A 382 33.58 -14.48 13.31
N GLU A 383 33.26 -14.23 14.59
CA GLU A 383 31.94 -13.76 15.03
C GLU A 383 31.54 -12.45 14.38
N VAL A 384 32.52 -11.54 14.19
CA VAL A 384 32.28 -10.25 13.51
C VAL A 384 32.02 -10.45 12.03
N LEU A 385 32.84 -11.20 11.32
CA LEU A 385 32.75 -11.44 9.88
C LEU A 385 31.48 -12.23 9.53
N LEU A 386 31.14 -13.23 10.34
CA LEU A 386 29.97 -14.08 10.14
C LEU A 386 28.68 -13.48 10.74
N ARG A 387 28.78 -12.33 11.40
CA ARG A 387 27.65 -11.67 12.07
C ARG A 387 26.92 -12.60 13.04
N GLN A 388 27.67 -13.36 13.83
CA GLN A 388 27.08 -14.28 14.80
C GLN A 388 26.55 -13.57 16.05
N ARG A 389 27.12 -12.41 16.39
CA ARG A 389 26.66 -11.59 17.52
C ARG A 389 26.56 -10.11 17.19
N GLN A 390 25.73 -9.41 17.96
CA GLN A 390 25.52 -7.98 17.82
C GLN A 390 26.67 -7.17 18.40
N LEU A 391 27.18 -6.21 17.63
CA LEU A 391 28.21 -5.26 18.08
C LEU A 391 27.58 -3.93 18.52
N ALA A 392 28.32 -3.22 19.40
CA ALA A 392 27.92 -1.89 19.83
C ALA A 392 27.85 -0.92 18.65
N THR A 393 26.73 -0.24 18.51
CA THR A 393 26.54 0.78 17.48
C THR A 393 25.60 1.89 17.96
N GLY A 394 25.95 3.14 17.73
CA GLY A 394 25.12 4.29 18.09
C GLY A 394 24.05 4.65 17.06
N HIS A 395 24.20 4.15 15.84
CA HIS A 395 23.25 4.38 14.76
C HIS A 395 23.33 3.31 13.68
N ARG A 396 22.24 3.17 12.94
CA ARG A 396 22.16 2.34 11.74
C ARG A 396 21.29 3.04 10.73
N TYR A 397 21.64 2.99 9.46
CA TYR A 397 20.81 3.49 8.39
C TYR A 397 20.77 2.51 7.22
N ARG A 398 19.68 2.62 6.47
CA ARG A 398 19.47 1.87 5.25
C ARG A 398 18.69 2.74 4.29
N PHE A 399 19.03 2.76 3.01
CA PHE A 399 18.27 3.46 2.00
C PHE A 399 18.29 2.70 0.68
N SER A 400 17.25 2.90 -0.10
CA SER A 400 17.19 2.47 -1.49
C SER A 400 16.49 3.55 -2.32
N PHE A 401 16.96 3.74 -3.53
CA PHE A 401 16.37 4.68 -4.50
C PHE A 401 16.39 4.02 -5.86
N GLY A 402 15.30 4.17 -6.61
CA GLY A 402 15.18 3.66 -7.96
C GLY A 402 14.21 4.49 -8.79
N PHE A 403 14.39 4.45 -10.09
CA PHE A 403 13.43 4.96 -11.05
C PHE A 403 13.21 3.94 -12.15
N GLN A 404 12.03 3.96 -12.72
CA GLN A 404 11.68 3.18 -13.90
C GLN A 404 11.13 4.12 -14.96
N PHE A 405 11.82 4.15 -16.09
CA PHE A 405 11.40 4.91 -17.27
C PHE A 405 11.05 3.92 -18.38
N SER A 406 9.80 3.97 -18.85
CA SER A 406 9.28 3.12 -19.91
C SER A 406 8.93 3.97 -21.12
N PHE A 407 9.41 3.60 -22.30
CA PHE A 407 9.14 4.31 -23.55
C PHE A 407 8.89 3.32 -24.69
N GLY A 408 8.31 3.79 -25.79
CA GLY A 408 7.97 2.95 -26.93
C GLY A 408 6.48 2.57 -26.97
N ALA A 409 6.15 1.45 -27.57
CA ALA A 409 4.77 0.98 -27.75
C ALA A 409 4.24 0.32 -26.45
N LEU A 410 3.98 1.15 -25.43
CA LEU A 410 3.58 0.69 -24.10
C LEU A 410 2.24 -0.09 -24.07
N SER A 411 1.42 0.05 -25.10
CA SER A 411 0.14 -0.65 -25.28
C SER A 411 0.25 -1.92 -26.15
N ASN A 412 1.47 -2.33 -26.52
CA ASN A 412 1.64 -3.55 -27.30
C ASN A 412 1.31 -4.77 -26.45
N ILE A 413 0.27 -5.50 -26.83
CA ILE A 413 -0.20 -6.74 -26.19
C ILE A 413 0.24 -8.01 -26.91
N THR A 414 1.11 -7.88 -27.92
CA THR A 414 1.60 -9.05 -28.67
C THR A 414 2.44 -9.95 -27.79
N VAL A 415 2.01 -11.20 -27.61
CA VAL A 415 2.73 -12.22 -26.86
C VAL A 415 3.52 -13.08 -27.82
N ASN A 416 4.83 -13.12 -27.63
CA ASN A 416 5.70 -14.05 -28.36
C ASN A 416 6.55 -14.83 -27.35
N PRO A 417 6.20 -16.10 -27.07
CA PRO A 417 6.91 -16.91 -26.08
C PRO A 417 8.19 -17.56 -26.60
N ARG A 418 8.63 -17.22 -27.84
CA ARG A 418 9.83 -17.81 -28.42
C ARG A 418 11.06 -17.26 -27.69
N PHE A 419 11.99 -18.17 -27.31
CA PHE A 419 13.19 -17.82 -26.51
C PHE A 419 12.88 -17.05 -25.22
N SER A 420 11.70 -17.27 -24.64
CA SER A 420 11.46 -16.84 -23.24
C SER A 420 12.25 -17.77 -22.32
N LEU A 421 13.17 -17.19 -21.54
CA LEU A 421 13.92 -17.87 -20.48
C LEU A 421 13.10 -17.92 -19.20
#